data_62487bb5595178503ff4fb22ddbc146a
#
_entry.id   62487bb5595178503ff4fb22ddbc146a
#
_cell.length_a   1.000
_cell.length_b   1.000
_cell.length_c   1.000
_cell.angle_alpha   90.00
_cell.angle_beta   90.00
_cell.angle_gamma   90.00
#
_symmetry.space_group_name_H-M   'P 1'
#
loop_
_entity.id
_entity.type
_entity.pdbx_description
1 polymer ?
#
loop_
_entity_poly.entity_id
_entity_poly.type
_entity_poly.pdbx_seq_one_letter_code
_entity_poly.pdbx_strand_id
1 'polypeptide(L)'
;MLVFGKNVATEVINSKTKIKKVFVTKNFDNKYILDYLRNNNIKIINMDKREMDEKYGKGAQGIVLDIEDYEYHELNEVFDSNFVVILDHLEDPHNSGAIIRTSEAAGVDYIIIPKNRSVEVNSTVMKVSAGALNNIKIVEVNNLVSAMEKLKDNGFWIYATDMDGEEYTKVEYAEKTALVIGAEGTGVSKRVGDNSDFIISIPMFGKINSLNASVAAGIAIYEVVRQRKQG
;
A
#
# COMPACT_ATOMS: atom_id res chain seq x y z
N MET A 1 -5.34 15.05 -6.24
CA MET A 1 -5.85 13.70 -6.66
C MET A 1 -7.36 13.64 -6.57
N LEU A 2 -8.04 12.95 -7.52
CA LEU A 2 -9.49 12.75 -7.46
C LEU A 2 -9.83 11.38 -6.85
N VAL A 3 -10.67 11.37 -5.83
CA VAL A 3 -11.18 10.15 -5.20
C VAL A 3 -12.70 10.18 -5.17
N PHE A 4 -13.36 9.03 -5.14
CA PHE A 4 -14.81 8.96 -5.27
C PHE A 4 -15.44 7.80 -4.49
N GLY A 5 -16.70 7.96 -4.15
CA GLY A 5 -17.51 7.02 -3.37
C GLY A 5 -17.65 7.41 -1.90
N LYS A 6 -18.76 6.99 -1.29
CA LYS A 6 -19.13 7.39 0.08
C LYS A 6 -18.12 6.92 1.14
N ASN A 7 -17.65 5.69 1.01
CA ASN A 7 -16.69 5.12 1.97
C ASN A 7 -15.34 5.86 1.90
N VAL A 8 -14.83 6.10 0.68
CA VAL A 8 -13.59 6.85 0.48
C VAL A 8 -13.72 8.29 1.00
N ALA A 9 -14.87 8.95 0.76
CA ALA A 9 -15.12 10.27 1.30
C ALA A 9 -15.09 10.29 2.84
N THR A 10 -15.70 9.30 3.48
CA THR A 10 -15.65 9.16 4.94
C THR A 10 -14.22 8.95 5.45
N GLU A 11 -13.45 8.17 4.75
CA GLU A 11 -12.04 7.89 5.05
C GLU A 11 -11.16 9.15 4.95
N VAL A 12 -11.30 9.89 3.84
CA VAL A 12 -10.63 11.18 3.62
C VAL A 12 -10.94 12.17 4.76
N ILE A 13 -12.19 12.20 5.21
CA ILE A 13 -12.61 13.04 6.34
C ILE A 13 -11.94 12.59 7.65
N ASN A 14 -11.97 11.30 7.93
CA ASN A 14 -11.39 10.72 9.15
C ASN A 14 -9.87 10.89 9.23
N SER A 15 -9.19 10.80 8.08
CA SER A 15 -7.74 11.01 7.96
C SER A 15 -7.33 12.48 8.00
N LYS A 16 -8.30 13.40 8.01
CA LYS A 16 -8.05 14.85 7.91
C LYS A 16 -7.25 15.26 6.67
N THR A 17 -7.30 14.43 5.62
CA THR A 17 -6.67 14.75 4.34
C THR A 17 -7.29 16.04 3.80
N LYS A 18 -6.47 16.96 3.34
CA LYS A 18 -6.94 18.26 2.87
C LYS A 18 -7.74 18.13 1.58
N ILE A 19 -8.98 18.58 1.64
CA ILE A 19 -9.93 18.57 0.52
C ILE A 19 -9.92 19.92 -0.15
N LYS A 20 -9.57 19.98 -1.44
CA LYS A 20 -9.53 21.21 -2.25
C LYS A 20 -10.94 21.64 -2.66
N LYS A 21 -11.76 20.70 -3.13
CA LYS A 21 -13.16 20.89 -3.52
C LYS A 21 -13.88 19.56 -3.62
N VAL A 22 -15.20 19.58 -3.64
CA VAL A 22 -16.04 18.39 -3.75
C VAL A 22 -17.10 18.58 -4.82
N PHE A 23 -17.33 17.58 -5.64
CA PHE A 23 -18.44 17.49 -6.55
C PHE A 23 -19.47 16.54 -5.98
N VAL A 24 -20.73 16.97 -5.93
CA VAL A 24 -21.86 16.17 -5.42
C VAL A 24 -23.02 16.22 -6.39
N THR A 25 -23.77 15.12 -6.49
CA THR A 25 -25.04 15.12 -7.22
C THR A 25 -26.14 15.73 -6.36
N LYS A 26 -27.18 16.29 -6.99
CA LYS A 26 -28.33 16.90 -6.27
C LYS A 26 -29.01 15.95 -5.28
N ASN A 27 -28.97 14.66 -5.56
CA ASN A 27 -29.60 13.61 -4.74
C ASN A 27 -28.60 12.93 -3.79
N PHE A 28 -27.40 13.49 -3.63
CA PHE A 28 -26.44 12.95 -2.66
C PHE A 28 -26.95 13.19 -1.25
N ASP A 29 -27.15 12.10 -0.53
CA ASP A 29 -27.66 12.10 0.85
C ASP A 29 -26.72 11.32 1.76
N ASN A 30 -25.84 12.05 2.43
CA ASN A 30 -25.04 11.57 3.55
C ASN A 30 -24.78 12.77 4.49
N LYS A 31 -25.55 12.82 5.56
CA LYS A 31 -25.53 13.91 6.51
C LYS A 31 -24.14 14.15 7.10
N TYR A 32 -23.45 13.10 7.52
CA TYR A 32 -22.09 13.19 8.10
C TYR A 32 -21.11 13.90 7.17
N ILE A 33 -21.05 13.46 5.91
CA ILE A 33 -20.15 14.05 4.91
C ILE A 33 -20.54 15.50 4.62
N LEU A 34 -21.84 15.78 4.38
CA LEU A 34 -22.31 17.12 4.05
C LEU A 34 -22.09 18.12 5.19
N ASP A 35 -22.31 17.71 6.43
CA ASP A 35 -22.08 18.56 7.61
C ASP A 35 -20.58 18.85 7.78
N TYR A 36 -19.72 17.86 7.60
CA TYR A 36 -18.26 18.07 7.64
C TYR A 36 -17.81 19.07 6.57
N LEU A 37 -18.27 18.90 5.32
CA LEU A 37 -17.89 19.78 4.22
C LEU A 37 -18.31 21.24 4.47
N ARG A 38 -19.53 21.46 5.02
CA ARG A 38 -20.04 22.79 5.37
C ARG A 38 -19.27 23.40 6.53
N ASN A 39 -19.05 22.64 7.60
CA ASN A 39 -18.38 23.13 8.80
C ASN A 39 -16.90 23.50 8.56
N ASN A 40 -16.28 22.90 7.54
CA ASN A 40 -14.90 23.20 7.15
C ASN A 40 -14.81 24.16 5.94
N ASN A 41 -15.91 24.79 5.53
CA ASN A 41 -15.96 25.71 4.40
C ASN A 41 -15.41 25.16 3.09
N ILE A 42 -15.56 23.83 2.85
CA ILE A 42 -15.06 23.18 1.65
C ILE A 42 -15.98 23.52 0.47
N LYS A 43 -15.39 23.92 -0.66
CA LYS A 43 -16.15 24.29 -1.87
C LYS A 43 -16.92 23.09 -2.41
N ILE A 44 -18.25 23.13 -2.35
CA ILE A 44 -19.16 22.12 -2.90
C ILE A 44 -19.65 22.60 -4.28
N ILE A 45 -19.47 21.74 -5.28
CA ILE A 45 -19.91 21.98 -6.66
C ILE A 45 -20.97 20.93 -7.00
N ASN A 46 -22.15 21.39 -7.42
CA ASN A 46 -23.18 20.49 -7.90
C ASN A 46 -22.84 19.99 -9.31
N MET A 47 -22.93 18.70 -9.51
CA MET A 47 -22.70 18.02 -10.80
C MET A 47 -23.93 17.18 -11.16
N ASP A 48 -24.26 17.11 -12.44
CA ASP A 48 -25.32 16.23 -12.90
C ASP A 48 -24.95 14.76 -12.70
N LYS A 49 -25.93 13.92 -12.38
CA LYS A 49 -25.66 12.49 -12.13
C LYS A 49 -25.12 11.77 -13.37
N ARG A 50 -25.64 12.11 -14.55
CA ARG A 50 -25.17 11.52 -15.81
C ARG A 50 -23.71 11.88 -16.08
N GLU A 51 -23.39 13.18 -15.94
CA GLU A 51 -22.03 13.69 -16.11
C GLU A 51 -21.06 13.01 -15.12
N MET A 52 -21.47 12.83 -13.87
CA MET A 52 -20.66 12.14 -12.86
C MET A 52 -20.44 10.66 -13.20
N ASP A 53 -21.50 9.96 -13.59
CA ASP A 53 -21.44 8.54 -13.94
C ASP A 53 -20.63 8.28 -15.21
N GLU A 54 -20.69 9.19 -16.20
CA GLU A 54 -19.91 9.12 -17.44
C GLU A 54 -18.42 9.36 -17.16
N LYS A 55 -18.08 10.34 -16.32
CA LYS A 55 -16.71 10.76 -16.05
C LYS A 55 -15.99 9.89 -15.01
N TYR A 56 -16.69 9.42 -13.98
CA TYR A 56 -16.09 8.74 -12.83
C TYR A 56 -16.67 7.33 -12.58
N GLY A 57 -17.63 6.92 -13.38
CA GLY A 57 -18.33 5.65 -13.24
C GLY A 57 -19.36 5.63 -12.10
N LYS A 58 -20.23 4.63 -12.12
CA LYS A 58 -21.30 4.44 -11.09
C LYS A 58 -20.74 4.25 -9.68
N GLY A 59 -19.47 3.85 -9.56
CA GLY A 59 -18.77 3.72 -8.28
C GLY A 59 -18.58 5.04 -7.53
N ALA A 60 -18.78 6.20 -8.19
CA ALA A 60 -18.75 7.52 -7.55
C ALA A 60 -19.84 7.72 -6.50
N GLN A 61 -20.96 6.99 -6.59
CA GLN A 61 -22.05 7.05 -5.61
C GLN A 61 -22.55 8.47 -5.31
N GLY A 62 -22.43 9.36 -6.29
CA GLY A 62 -22.87 10.75 -6.19
C GLY A 62 -21.90 11.71 -5.52
N ILE A 63 -20.67 11.30 -5.24
CA ILE A 63 -19.64 12.18 -4.64
C ILE A 63 -18.25 11.91 -5.22
N VAL A 64 -17.53 13.00 -5.55
CA VAL A 64 -16.13 13.00 -5.98
C VAL A 64 -15.41 14.12 -5.22
N LEU A 65 -14.29 13.80 -4.59
CA LEU A 65 -13.46 14.76 -3.87
C LEU A 65 -12.17 15.02 -4.65
N ASP A 66 -11.79 16.28 -4.75
CA ASP A 66 -10.46 16.69 -5.16
C ASP A 66 -9.64 16.97 -3.91
N ILE A 67 -8.70 16.08 -3.63
CA ILE A 67 -7.86 16.12 -2.43
C ILE A 67 -6.41 16.44 -2.79
N GLU A 68 -5.58 16.75 -1.82
CA GLU A 68 -4.14 16.82 -2.02
C GLU A 68 -3.59 15.44 -2.42
N ASP A 69 -2.51 15.44 -3.18
CA ASP A 69 -1.84 14.21 -3.56
C ASP A 69 -1.16 13.62 -2.32
N TYR A 70 -0.93 12.29 -2.33
CA TYR A 70 -0.24 11.63 -1.23
C TYR A 70 1.20 12.16 -1.14
N GLU A 71 1.63 12.53 0.04
CA GLU A 71 2.99 12.95 0.33
C GLU A 71 3.83 11.73 0.71
N TYR A 72 4.79 11.36 -0.16
CA TYR A 72 5.71 10.27 0.10
C TYR A 72 6.76 10.68 1.14
N HIS A 73 7.16 9.72 1.95
CA HIS A 73 8.18 9.89 2.96
C HIS A 73 9.59 9.66 2.40
N GLU A 74 10.60 10.14 3.11
CA GLU A 74 11.99 9.99 2.72
C GLU A 74 12.60 8.68 3.26
N LEU A 75 13.55 8.11 2.50
CA LEU A 75 14.17 6.82 2.87
C LEU A 75 14.91 6.85 4.21
N ASN A 76 15.48 7.99 4.59
CA ASN A 76 16.19 8.14 5.87
C ASN A 76 15.27 8.00 7.10
N GLU A 77 13.98 8.28 6.97
CA GLU A 77 13.01 8.08 8.05
C GLU A 77 12.82 6.58 8.40
N VAL A 78 13.17 5.68 7.47
CA VAL A 78 13.03 4.23 7.65
C VAL A 78 14.08 3.66 8.59
N PHE A 79 15.24 4.28 8.72
CA PHE A 79 16.40 3.69 9.39
C PHE A 79 16.21 3.44 10.89
N ASP A 80 15.30 4.18 11.53
CA ASP A 80 14.96 4.00 12.94
C ASP A 80 13.81 2.99 13.17
N SER A 81 13.27 2.41 12.10
CA SER A 81 12.22 1.39 12.18
C SER A 81 12.80 -0.03 12.24
N ASN A 82 11.94 -1.01 12.50
CA ASN A 82 12.34 -2.40 12.62
C ASN A 82 11.71 -3.30 11.56
N PHE A 83 10.57 -2.91 10.98
CA PHE A 83 9.88 -3.74 10.01
C PHE A 83 9.41 -2.94 8.80
N VAL A 84 9.95 -3.25 7.64
CA VAL A 84 9.57 -2.63 6.37
C VAL A 84 9.19 -3.67 5.33
N VAL A 85 8.31 -3.28 4.41
CA VAL A 85 7.95 -4.07 3.23
C VAL A 85 8.39 -3.33 1.99
N ILE A 86 9.04 -4.02 1.07
CA ILE A 86 9.48 -3.48 -0.23
C ILE A 86 8.62 -4.13 -1.31
N LEU A 87 7.98 -3.34 -2.15
CA LEU A 87 7.19 -3.84 -3.28
C LEU A 87 8.02 -3.70 -4.56
N ASP A 88 8.45 -4.83 -5.11
CA ASP A 88 9.27 -4.83 -6.32
C ASP A 88 8.41 -4.84 -7.58
N HIS A 89 8.22 -3.63 -8.16
CA HIS A 89 7.50 -3.40 -9.43
C HIS A 89 6.06 -3.95 -9.44
N LEU A 90 5.32 -3.73 -8.36
CA LEU A 90 3.91 -4.12 -8.26
C LEU A 90 3.02 -3.04 -8.89
N GLU A 91 2.38 -3.36 -10.01
CA GLU A 91 1.60 -2.40 -10.82
C GLU A 91 0.08 -2.47 -10.57
N ASP A 92 -0.43 -3.53 -9.96
CA ASP A 92 -1.86 -3.66 -9.66
C ASP A 92 -2.24 -2.88 -8.39
N PRO A 93 -3.13 -1.87 -8.50
CA PRO A 93 -3.55 -1.07 -7.36
C PRO A 93 -4.38 -1.85 -6.32
N HIS A 94 -5.04 -2.94 -6.72
CA HIS A 94 -5.78 -3.80 -5.79
C HIS A 94 -4.81 -4.59 -4.92
N ASN A 95 -3.78 -5.20 -5.50
CA ASN A 95 -2.75 -5.91 -4.75
C ASN A 95 -1.99 -4.96 -3.83
N SER A 96 -1.56 -3.80 -4.32
CA SER A 96 -0.86 -2.79 -3.52
C SER A 96 -1.70 -2.31 -2.35
N GLY A 97 -2.97 -1.97 -2.58
CA GLY A 97 -3.89 -1.55 -1.52
C GLY A 97 -4.14 -2.63 -0.47
N ALA A 98 -4.26 -3.90 -0.89
CA ALA A 98 -4.43 -5.04 0.02
C ALA A 98 -3.17 -5.30 0.86
N ILE A 99 -1.97 -5.19 0.25
CA ILE A 99 -0.70 -5.31 0.97
C ILE A 99 -0.53 -4.17 1.97
N ILE A 100 -0.82 -2.93 1.60
CA ILE A 100 -0.77 -1.77 2.49
C ILE A 100 -1.67 -2.00 3.72
N ARG A 101 -2.91 -2.46 3.51
CA ARG A 101 -3.83 -2.78 4.58
C ARG A 101 -3.32 -3.88 5.50
N THR A 102 -2.78 -4.95 4.93
CA THR A 102 -2.24 -6.09 5.68
C THR A 102 -0.99 -5.69 6.46
N SER A 103 -0.12 -4.89 5.86
CA SER A 103 1.10 -4.37 6.47
C SER A 103 0.79 -3.48 7.68
N GLU A 104 -0.16 -2.57 7.55
CA GLU A 104 -0.60 -1.72 8.68
C GLU A 104 -1.16 -2.57 9.83
N ALA A 105 -2.06 -3.51 9.52
CA ALA A 105 -2.64 -4.40 10.52
C ALA A 105 -1.60 -5.30 11.22
N ALA A 106 -0.48 -5.59 10.56
CA ALA A 106 0.64 -6.37 11.06
C ALA A 106 1.69 -5.55 11.85
N GLY A 107 1.56 -4.22 11.87
CA GLY A 107 2.51 -3.33 12.52
C GLY A 107 3.80 -3.10 11.73
N VAL A 108 3.73 -3.15 10.40
CA VAL A 108 4.80 -2.72 9.51
C VAL A 108 4.91 -1.20 9.57
N ASP A 109 6.12 -0.67 9.71
CA ASP A 109 6.35 0.76 9.87
C ASP A 109 6.29 1.52 8.54
N TYR A 110 6.93 0.96 7.50
CA TYR A 110 7.05 1.60 6.19
C TYR A 110 6.85 0.60 5.06
N ILE A 111 6.33 1.12 3.93
CA ILE A 111 6.36 0.42 2.64
C ILE A 111 7.23 1.22 1.68
N ILE A 112 8.16 0.54 0.99
CA ILE A 112 9.05 1.14 -0.01
C ILE A 112 8.59 0.68 -1.39
N ILE A 113 8.39 1.63 -2.29
CA ILE A 113 8.00 1.38 -3.68
C ILE A 113 9.00 2.04 -4.65
N PRO A 114 9.25 1.48 -5.83
CA PRO A 114 10.01 2.17 -6.87
C PRO A 114 9.14 3.19 -7.57
N LYS A 115 9.73 4.31 -7.98
CA LYS A 115 9.06 5.38 -8.73
C LYS A 115 8.55 4.93 -10.11
N ASN A 116 9.25 4.00 -10.76
CA ASN A 116 8.92 3.54 -12.09
C ASN A 116 8.38 2.12 -12.06
N ARG A 117 7.41 1.80 -12.94
CA ARG A 117 6.79 0.48 -13.06
C ARG A 117 6.23 -0.02 -11.71
N SER A 118 5.58 0.88 -11.01
CA SER A 118 4.89 0.62 -9.74
C SER A 118 3.62 1.46 -9.70
N VAL A 119 2.62 1.02 -8.97
CA VAL A 119 1.42 1.82 -8.78
C VAL A 119 1.68 2.92 -7.76
N GLU A 120 1.37 4.15 -8.13
CA GLU A 120 1.34 5.28 -7.20
C GLU A 120 0.14 5.17 -6.26
N VAL A 121 0.20 5.88 -5.13
CA VAL A 121 -0.96 6.02 -4.23
C VAL A 121 -2.06 6.81 -4.94
N ASN A 122 -2.99 6.08 -5.54
CA ASN A 122 -4.14 6.61 -6.28
C ASN A 122 -5.47 6.30 -5.57
N SER A 123 -6.59 6.73 -6.18
CA SER A 123 -7.93 6.52 -5.62
C SER A 123 -8.30 5.06 -5.38
N THR A 124 -7.78 4.12 -6.18
CA THR A 124 -8.02 2.69 -6.01
C THR A 124 -7.22 2.15 -4.83
N VAL A 125 -5.93 2.50 -4.74
CA VAL A 125 -5.07 2.14 -3.60
C VAL A 125 -5.66 2.66 -2.30
N MET A 126 -6.08 3.93 -2.25
CA MET A 126 -6.75 4.51 -1.08
C MET A 126 -8.00 3.74 -0.68
N LYS A 127 -8.86 3.41 -1.65
CA LYS A 127 -10.10 2.67 -1.40
C LYS A 127 -9.84 1.26 -0.87
N VAL A 128 -8.88 0.54 -1.45
CA VAL A 128 -8.60 -0.86 -1.10
C VAL A 128 -7.84 -0.96 0.22
N SER A 129 -6.96 0.00 0.50
CA SER A 129 -6.21 0.06 1.77
C SER A 129 -7.09 0.36 2.99
N ALA A 130 -8.34 0.80 2.79
CA ALA A 130 -9.35 0.97 3.83
C ALA A 130 -8.85 1.77 5.06
N GLY A 131 -8.18 2.93 4.82
CA GLY A 131 -7.67 3.82 5.87
C GLY A 131 -6.25 3.52 6.36
N ALA A 132 -5.66 2.40 5.96
CA ALA A 132 -4.32 2.03 6.39
C ALA A 132 -3.25 3.09 6.07
N LEU A 133 -3.41 3.82 4.95
CA LEU A 133 -2.52 4.93 4.56
C LEU A 133 -2.42 6.08 5.58
N ASN A 134 -3.31 6.13 6.57
CA ASN A 134 -3.24 7.12 7.64
C ASN A 134 -2.21 6.77 8.72
N ASN A 135 -1.83 5.51 8.81
CA ASN A 135 -1.02 4.98 9.89
C ASN A 135 0.32 4.41 9.37
N ILE A 136 0.34 3.89 8.13
CA ILE A 136 1.55 3.36 7.50
C ILE A 136 2.12 4.37 6.50
N LYS A 137 3.42 4.51 6.46
CA LYS A 137 4.12 5.47 5.63
C LYS A 137 4.65 4.81 4.35
N ILE A 138 4.48 5.49 3.21
CA ILE A 138 5.01 5.02 1.94
C ILE A 138 6.22 5.86 1.54
N VAL A 139 7.32 5.19 1.22
CA VAL A 139 8.56 5.78 0.71
C VAL A 139 8.69 5.46 -0.77
N GLU A 140 8.89 6.48 -1.60
CA GLU A 140 9.14 6.30 -3.03
C GLU A 140 10.63 6.45 -3.32
N VAL A 141 11.23 5.47 -4.00
CA VAL A 141 12.66 5.49 -4.33
C VAL A 141 12.92 5.34 -5.82
N ASN A 142 13.97 5.97 -6.31
CA ASN A 142 14.35 5.85 -7.73
C ASN A 142 14.95 4.48 -8.06
N ASN A 143 15.58 3.80 -7.09
CA ASN A 143 16.27 2.52 -7.28
C ASN A 143 16.16 1.67 -6.00
N LEU A 144 15.50 0.51 -6.12
CA LEU A 144 15.30 -0.41 -4.98
C LEU A 144 16.62 -0.97 -4.46
N VAL A 145 17.55 -1.37 -5.35
CA VAL A 145 18.84 -1.95 -4.92
C VAL A 145 19.63 -0.94 -4.10
N SER A 146 19.71 0.30 -4.55
CA SER A 146 20.38 1.36 -3.78
C SER A 146 19.68 1.67 -2.45
N ALA A 147 18.35 1.53 -2.38
CA ALA A 147 17.62 1.64 -1.12
C ALA A 147 17.92 0.47 -0.18
N MET A 148 17.97 -0.76 -0.72
CA MET A 148 18.31 -1.97 0.04
C MET A 148 19.74 -1.91 0.61
N GLU A 149 20.71 -1.42 -0.17
CA GLU A 149 22.09 -1.19 0.31
C GLU A 149 22.09 -0.25 1.52
N LYS A 150 21.39 0.87 1.44
CA LYS A 150 21.27 1.81 2.57
C LYS A 150 20.56 1.21 3.78
N LEU A 151 19.54 0.37 3.56
CA LEU A 151 18.88 -0.36 4.66
C LEU A 151 19.86 -1.32 5.34
N LYS A 152 20.67 -2.08 4.58
CA LYS A 152 21.71 -2.97 5.12
C LYS A 152 22.74 -2.19 5.93
N ASP A 153 23.20 -1.04 5.45
CA ASP A 153 24.12 -0.16 6.17
C ASP A 153 23.54 0.33 7.51
N ASN A 154 22.20 0.28 7.66
CA ASN A 154 21.47 0.64 8.88
C ASN A 154 20.95 -0.59 9.66
N GLY A 155 21.50 -1.78 9.38
CA GLY A 155 21.30 -2.98 10.16
C GLY A 155 20.07 -3.82 9.75
N PHE A 156 19.42 -3.52 8.62
CA PHE A 156 18.34 -4.35 8.10
C PHE A 156 18.88 -5.60 7.38
N TRP A 157 18.17 -6.69 7.56
CA TRP A 157 18.32 -7.92 6.78
C TRP A 157 17.19 -7.99 5.74
N ILE A 158 17.54 -8.30 4.51
CA ILE A 158 16.63 -8.29 3.36
C ILE A 158 16.20 -9.71 3.01
N TYR A 159 14.90 -9.97 3.08
CA TYR A 159 14.28 -11.26 2.76
C TYR A 159 13.40 -11.10 1.53
N ALA A 160 13.75 -11.72 0.43
CA ALA A 160 12.97 -11.66 -0.80
C ALA A 160 12.16 -12.94 -1.03
N THR A 161 10.89 -12.77 -1.42
CA THR A 161 10.00 -13.89 -1.73
C THR A 161 10.24 -14.40 -3.15
N ASP A 162 10.61 -15.68 -3.30
CA ASP A 162 10.73 -16.35 -4.59
C ASP A 162 10.33 -17.83 -4.45
N MET A 163 10.15 -18.54 -5.57
CA MET A 163 9.76 -19.96 -5.57
C MET A 163 10.90 -20.88 -5.15
N ASP A 164 12.14 -20.51 -5.46
CA ASP A 164 13.34 -21.34 -5.25
C ASP A 164 14.06 -21.03 -3.92
N GLY A 165 13.39 -20.33 -3.01
CA GLY A 165 13.93 -19.94 -1.70
C GLY A 165 13.84 -21.03 -0.64
N GLU A 166 14.42 -20.76 0.53
CA GLU A 166 14.19 -21.56 1.73
C GLU A 166 12.74 -21.38 2.22
N GLU A 167 12.15 -22.43 2.78
CA GLU A 167 10.77 -22.35 3.30
C GLU A 167 10.66 -21.26 4.36
N TYR A 168 9.73 -20.32 4.16
CA TYR A 168 9.57 -19.10 4.94
C TYR A 168 9.44 -19.33 6.46
N THR A 169 8.99 -20.52 6.88
CA THR A 169 8.85 -20.88 8.31
C THR A 169 10.14 -21.39 8.92
N LYS A 170 11.15 -21.75 8.11
CA LYS A 170 12.45 -22.28 8.57
C LYS A 170 13.51 -21.18 8.71
N VAL A 171 13.27 -20.03 8.12
CA VAL A 171 14.18 -18.89 8.18
C VAL A 171 13.92 -18.10 9.48
N GLU A 172 14.99 -17.72 10.15
CA GLU A 172 14.93 -16.82 11.30
C GLU A 172 14.94 -15.36 10.83
N TYR A 173 13.94 -14.58 11.25
CA TYR A 173 13.84 -13.16 10.85
C TYR A 173 14.51 -12.27 11.91
N ALA A 174 15.42 -11.43 11.44
CA ALA A 174 16.13 -10.47 12.28
C ALA A 174 15.18 -9.41 12.86
N GLU A 175 15.61 -8.72 13.92
CA GLU A 175 14.86 -7.61 14.51
C GLU A 175 14.56 -6.51 13.49
N LYS A 176 15.59 -6.07 12.73
CA LYS A 176 15.42 -5.18 11.59
C LYS A 176 15.22 -5.98 10.31
N THR A 177 13.98 -6.18 9.92
CA THR A 177 13.57 -6.97 8.75
C THR A 177 13.04 -6.08 7.64
N ALA A 178 13.56 -6.25 6.43
CA ALA A 178 12.99 -5.73 5.19
C ALA A 178 12.51 -6.92 4.33
N LEU A 179 11.19 -7.04 4.15
CA LEU A 179 10.57 -8.11 3.39
C LEU A 179 10.24 -7.63 1.98
N VAL A 180 10.79 -8.27 0.95
CA VAL A 180 10.55 -7.91 -0.45
C VAL A 180 9.48 -8.81 -1.04
N ILE A 181 8.45 -8.19 -1.60
CA ILE A 181 7.34 -8.85 -2.32
C ILE A 181 7.47 -8.50 -3.80
N GLY A 182 7.56 -9.53 -4.63
CA GLY A 182 7.66 -9.39 -6.08
C GLY A 182 6.31 -9.19 -6.77
N ALA A 183 6.37 -8.83 -8.05
CA ALA A 183 5.21 -8.69 -8.91
C ALA A 183 4.56 -10.05 -9.22
N GLU A 184 3.25 -10.01 -9.52
CA GLU A 184 2.49 -11.21 -9.89
C GLU A 184 3.04 -11.84 -11.18
N GLY A 185 3.31 -13.14 -11.15
CA GLY A 185 3.79 -13.93 -12.28
C GLY A 185 5.30 -13.86 -12.53
N THR A 186 5.97 -12.74 -12.25
CA THR A 186 7.42 -12.59 -12.46
C THR A 186 8.25 -12.72 -11.18
N GLY A 187 7.58 -12.65 -10.01
CA GLY A 187 8.27 -12.66 -8.73
C GLY A 187 9.13 -11.43 -8.49
N VAL A 188 10.15 -11.57 -7.67
CA VAL A 188 11.15 -10.54 -7.41
C VAL A 188 12.11 -10.42 -8.59
N SER A 189 12.44 -9.20 -9.00
CA SER A 189 13.38 -8.96 -10.09
C SER A 189 14.77 -9.51 -9.73
N LYS A 190 15.48 -10.05 -10.75
CA LYS A 190 16.80 -10.67 -10.54
C LYS A 190 17.75 -9.78 -9.75
N ARG A 191 17.82 -8.49 -10.07
CA ARG A 191 18.72 -7.55 -9.37
C ARG A 191 18.37 -7.39 -7.90
N VAL A 192 17.10 -7.38 -7.56
CA VAL A 192 16.63 -7.30 -6.18
C VAL A 192 16.92 -8.60 -5.44
N GLY A 193 16.64 -9.75 -6.07
CA GLY A 193 16.99 -11.08 -5.52
C GLY A 193 18.49 -11.24 -5.26
N ASP A 194 19.34 -10.91 -6.26
CA ASP A 194 20.81 -11.01 -6.14
C ASP A 194 21.39 -10.11 -5.02
N ASN A 195 20.66 -9.07 -4.60
CA ASN A 195 21.05 -8.15 -3.52
C ASN A 195 20.31 -8.41 -2.20
N SER A 196 19.47 -9.44 -2.12
CA SER A 196 18.83 -9.87 -0.88
C SER A 196 19.75 -10.77 -0.06
N ASP A 197 19.57 -10.79 1.26
CA ASP A 197 20.37 -11.63 2.14
C ASP A 197 19.81 -13.05 2.20
N PHE A 198 18.48 -13.17 2.08
CA PHE A 198 17.77 -14.44 2.08
C PHE A 198 16.71 -14.44 0.97
N ILE A 199 16.57 -15.61 0.34
CA ILE A 199 15.44 -15.90 -0.54
C ILE A 199 14.54 -16.88 0.19
N ILE A 200 13.27 -16.50 0.37
CA ILE A 200 12.27 -17.29 1.08
C ILE A 200 11.16 -17.74 0.14
N SER A 201 10.64 -18.93 0.37
CA SER A 201 9.57 -19.50 -0.44
C SER A 201 8.36 -19.92 0.39
N ILE A 202 7.18 -19.80 -0.19
CA ILE A 202 5.95 -20.38 0.36
C ILE A 202 5.73 -21.71 -0.36
N PRO A 203 5.73 -22.86 0.34
CA PRO A 203 5.60 -24.18 -0.29
C PRO A 203 4.25 -24.32 -0.99
N MET A 204 4.28 -24.81 -2.23
CA MET A 204 3.09 -25.07 -3.04
C MET A 204 2.86 -26.56 -3.17
N PHE A 205 1.71 -27.04 -2.70
CA PHE A 205 1.36 -28.50 -2.73
C PHE A 205 0.37 -28.85 -3.83
N GLY A 206 -0.08 -27.87 -4.59
CA GLY A 206 -1.04 -28.04 -5.67
C GLY A 206 -0.38 -28.06 -7.06
N LYS A 207 -1.22 -27.91 -8.10
CA LYS A 207 -0.75 -27.80 -9.49
C LYS A 207 -0.40 -26.36 -9.90
N ILE A 208 -0.86 -25.38 -9.14
CA ILE A 208 -0.58 -23.96 -9.35
C ILE A 208 0.77 -23.67 -8.65
N ASN A 209 1.64 -22.96 -9.32
CA ASN A 209 3.01 -22.69 -8.86
C ASN A 209 3.19 -21.32 -8.18
N SER A 210 2.15 -20.51 -8.09
CA SER A 210 2.23 -19.18 -7.46
C SER A 210 0.94 -18.80 -6.76
N LEU A 211 1.04 -17.94 -5.75
CA LEU A 211 -0.09 -17.24 -5.10
C LEU A 211 -0.25 -15.84 -5.69
N ASN A 212 -1.43 -15.27 -5.52
CA ASN A 212 -1.60 -13.84 -5.72
C ASN A 212 -0.65 -13.06 -4.80
N ALA A 213 -0.07 -11.96 -5.31
CA ALA A 213 0.97 -11.21 -4.62
C ALA A 213 0.53 -10.71 -3.23
N SER A 214 -0.71 -10.25 -3.07
CA SER A 214 -1.21 -9.79 -1.77
C SER A 214 -1.43 -10.92 -0.77
N VAL A 215 -1.77 -12.12 -1.26
CA VAL A 215 -1.90 -13.33 -0.42
C VAL A 215 -0.52 -13.78 0.05
N ALA A 216 0.46 -13.87 -0.85
CA ALA A 216 1.85 -14.22 -0.52
C ALA A 216 2.44 -13.22 0.49
N ALA A 217 2.23 -11.92 0.26
CA ALA A 217 2.64 -10.87 1.19
C ALA A 217 2.03 -11.06 2.57
N GLY A 218 0.72 -11.34 2.66
CA GLY A 218 0.05 -11.57 3.94
C GLY A 218 0.63 -12.73 4.72
N ILE A 219 0.91 -13.86 4.05
CA ILE A 219 1.52 -15.05 4.66
C ILE A 219 2.91 -14.72 5.20
N ALA A 220 3.78 -14.11 4.38
CA ALA A 220 5.15 -13.80 4.75
C ALA A 220 5.23 -12.72 5.86
N ILE A 221 4.42 -11.66 5.78
CA ILE A 221 4.34 -10.60 6.80
C ILE A 221 3.93 -11.19 8.15
N TYR A 222 2.89 -12.03 8.20
CA TYR A 222 2.42 -12.61 9.45
C TYR A 222 3.35 -13.69 10.01
N GLU A 223 4.20 -14.30 9.21
CA GLU A 223 5.27 -15.16 9.74
C GLU A 223 6.32 -14.35 10.50
N VAL A 224 6.75 -13.21 9.97
CA VAL A 224 7.63 -12.28 10.69
C VAL A 224 6.99 -11.85 12.02
N VAL A 225 5.70 -11.50 12.01
CA VAL A 225 4.95 -11.13 13.23
C VAL A 225 4.87 -12.30 14.22
N ARG A 226 4.64 -13.53 13.73
CA ARG A 226 4.58 -14.72 14.58
C ARG A 226 5.89 -14.94 15.33
N GLN A 227 7.01 -14.87 14.64
CA GLN A 227 8.33 -15.05 15.25
C GLN A 227 8.63 -13.96 16.28
N ARG A 228 8.34 -12.69 15.98
CA ARG A 228 8.52 -11.56 16.90
C ARG A 228 7.70 -11.65 18.20
N LYS A 229 6.56 -12.37 18.18
CA LYS A 229 5.73 -12.57 19.38
C LYS A 229 6.21 -13.73 20.25
N GLN A 230 7.10 -14.57 19.75
CA GLN A 230 7.61 -15.75 20.45
C GLN A 230 9.00 -15.52 21.09
N GLY A 231 9.71 -14.46 20.70
CA GLY A 231 10.94 -13.98 21.32
C GLY A 231 10.65 -12.88 22.32
#